data_7ac3dc289e11c2f8b407ae74b4af08aa
#
_entry.id   7ac3dc289e11c2f8b407ae74b4af08aa
#
_cell.length_a   1.000
_cell.length_b   1.000
_cell.length_c   1.000
_cell.angle_alpha   90.00
_cell.angle_beta   90.00
_cell.angle_gamma   90.00
#
_symmetry.space_group_name_H-M   'P 1'
#
loop_
_entity.id
_entity.type
_entity.pdbx_description
1 polymer ?
#
loop_
_entity_poly.entity_id
_entity_poly.type
_entity_poly.pdbx_seq_one_letter_code
_entity_poly.pdbx_strand_id
1 'polypeptide(L)'
;ELFRIIRDYGEDRFAKNIAKHIVQARKEKPIETTGELNAIIRGAIPMKVQVTGGHPSKRTYQAIRIELNHELDVLRDTLDTMIDLLNDGGRICIITFHSLEDRVHARAISRSVYVERNPKDVW
;
A
#
# COMPACT_ATOMS: atom_id res chain seq x y z
N GLU A 1 -8.44 -8.74 11.04
CA GLU A 1 -8.59 -7.68 10.04
C GLU A 1 -7.39 -6.73 10.00
N LEU A 2 -7.05 -5.98 11.06
CA LEU A 2 -5.93 -5.04 11.09
C LEU A 2 -4.57 -5.66 10.67
N PHE A 3 -4.27 -6.88 11.10
CA PHE A 3 -3.09 -7.62 10.66
C PHE A 3 -3.08 -7.80 9.12
N ARG A 4 -4.22 -8.18 8.53
CA ARG A 4 -4.35 -8.35 7.07
C ARG A 4 -4.04 -7.03 6.35
N ILE A 5 -4.63 -5.94 6.80
CA ILE A 5 -4.43 -4.60 6.23
C ILE A 5 -2.95 -4.22 6.25
N ILE A 6 -2.30 -4.30 7.41
CA ILE A 6 -0.88 -3.92 7.56
C ILE A 6 0.05 -4.84 6.77
N ARG A 7 -0.27 -6.15 6.69
CA ARG A 7 0.51 -7.11 5.90
C ARG A 7 0.36 -6.86 4.41
N ASP A 8 -0.88 -6.75 3.92
CA ASP A 8 -1.17 -6.77 2.49
C ASP A 8 -0.93 -5.40 1.84
N TYR A 9 -1.25 -4.31 2.53
CA TYR A 9 -1.10 -2.95 2.00
C TYR A 9 0.13 -2.21 2.54
N GLY A 10 0.64 -2.59 3.69
CA GLY A 10 1.88 -2.05 4.24
C GLY A 10 3.11 -2.84 3.82
N GLU A 11 2.93 -4.08 3.36
CA GLU A 11 4.03 -5.02 3.09
C GLU A 11 5.04 -5.07 4.24
N ASP A 12 4.54 -4.96 5.48
CA ASP A 12 5.37 -4.86 6.67
C ASP A 12 5.58 -6.24 7.30
N ARG A 13 6.85 -6.65 7.41
CA ARG A 13 7.23 -7.92 8.04
C ARG A 13 6.84 -8.02 9.51
N PHE A 14 6.64 -6.89 10.18
CA PHE A 14 6.21 -6.81 11.57
C PHE A 14 4.70 -6.63 11.74
N ALA A 15 3.93 -6.73 10.66
CA ALA A 15 2.48 -6.49 10.63
C ALA A 15 1.73 -7.20 11.77
N LYS A 16 2.08 -8.45 12.07
CA LYS A 16 1.45 -9.24 13.15
C LYS A 16 1.69 -8.60 14.51
N ASN A 17 2.91 -8.18 14.79
CA ASN A 17 3.27 -7.59 16.08
C ASN A 17 2.68 -6.18 16.22
N ILE A 18 2.76 -5.37 15.17
CA ILE A 18 2.15 -4.04 15.11
C ILE A 18 0.65 -4.12 15.38
N ALA A 19 -0.07 -4.99 14.66
CA ALA A 19 -1.51 -5.17 14.83
C ALA A 19 -1.86 -5.61 16.27
N LYS A 20 -1.06 -6.51 16.87
CA LYS A 20 -1.24 -6.94 18.26
C LYS A 20 -1.11 -5.76 19.23
N HIS A 21 -0.08 -4.95 19.10
CA HIS A 21 0.16 -3.81 19.99
C HIS A 21 -0.93 -2.73 19.84
N ILE A 22 -1.38 -2.44 18.61
CA ILE A 22 -2.48 -1.50 18.38
C ILE A 22 -3.78 -2.01 19.02
N VAL A 23 -4.13 -3.30 18.83
CA VAL A 23 -5.33 -3.88 19.41
C VAL A 23 -5.26 -3.92 20.94
N GLN A 24 -4.10 -4.16 21.50
CA GLN A 24 -3.88 -4.12 22.94
C GLN A 24 -4.09 -2.69 23.49
N ALA A 25 -3.42 -1.72 22.91
CA ALA A 25 -3.49 -0.33 23.37
C ALA A 25 -4.91 0.24 23.32
N ARG A 26 -5.64 -0.01 22.22
CA ARG A 26 -7.02 0.52 22.07
C ARG A 26 -8.04 -0.13 23.00
N LYS A 27 -7.71 -1.25 23.67
CA LYS A 27 -8.56 -1.84 24.72
C LYS A 27 -8.48 -1.06 26.02
N GLU A 28 -7.33 -0.41 26.28
CA GLU A 28 -7.11 0.35 27.50
C GLU A 28 -7.64 1.78 27.33
N LYS A 29 -7.33 2.40 26.19
CA LYS A 29 -7.82 3.74 25.86
C LYS A 29 -7.87 3.92 24.33
N PRO A 30 -8.78 4.76 23.78
CA PRO A 30 -8.78 5.15 22.36
C PRO A 30 -7.44 5.76 21.96
N ILE A 31 -6.99 5.45 20.74
CA ILE A 31 -5.80 6.07 20.14
C ILE A 31 -6.29 7.29 19.35
N GLU A 32 -6.01 8.48 19.85
CA GLU A 32 -6.58 9.73 19.30
C GLU A 32 -5.60 10.55 18.48
N THR A 33 -4.29 10.32 18.69
CA THR A 33 -3.26 11.11 18.03
C THR A 33 -2.28 10.24 17.21
N THR A 34 -1.68 10.85 16.19
CA THR A 34 -0.61 10.22 15.42
C THR A 34 0.63 9.94 16.28
N GLY A 35 0.89 10.78 17.30
CA GLY A 35 1.96 10.57 18.26
C GLY A 35 1.80 9.27 19.06
N GLU A 36 0.60 9.02 19.58
CA GLU A 36 0.27 7.77 20.28
C GLU A 36 0.42 6.55 19.39
N LEU A 37 -0.11 6.60 18.17
CA LEU A 37 0.01 5.50 17.21
C LEU A 37 1.48 5.24 16.85
N ASN A 38 2.27 6.28 16.65
CA ASN A 38 3.71 6.14 16.38
C ASN A 38 4.47 5.49 17.53
N ALA A 39 4.15 5.85 18.78
CA ALA A 39 4.76 5.23 19.96
C ALA A 39 4.45 3.73 20.05
N ILE A 40 3.19 3.35 19.79
CA ILE A 40 2.74 1.96 19.78
C ILE A 40 3.47 1.17 18.69
N ILE A 41 3.55 1.70 17.47
CA ILE A 41 4.23 1.04 16.35
C ILE A 41 5.72 0.87 16.64
N ARG A 42 6.38 1.90 17.18
CA ARG A 42 7.78 1.81 17.59
C ARG A 42 8.02 0.73 18.64
N GLY A 43 7.13 0.61 19.64
CA GLY A 43 7.19 -0.46 20.62
C GLY A 43 7.04 -1.87 20.04
N ALA A 44 6.40 -2.00 18.87
CA ALA A 44 6.19 -3.26 18.17
C ALA A 44 7.35 -3.70 17.27
N ILE A 45 8.30 -2.81 16.98
CA ILE A 45 9.39 -3.04 16.02
C ILE A 45 10.73 -3.03 16.75
N PRO A 46 11.63 -4.02 16.51
CA PRO A 46 12.95 -4.05 17.13
C PRO A 46 13.78 -2.78 16.85
N MET A 47 14.47 -2.25 17.87
CA MET A 47 15.27 -1.03 17.75
C MET A 47 16.29 -1.07 16.61
N LYS A 48 16.94 -2.20 16.38
CA LYS A 48 17.93 -2.37 15.28
C LYS A 48 17.34 -2.07 13.91
N VAL A 49 16.05 -2.31 13.72
CA VAL A 49 15.36 -2.07 12.44
C VAL A 49 14.92 -0.62 12.30
N GLN A 50 14.62 0.05 13.41
CA GLN A 50 14.20 1.45 13.41
C GLN A 50 15.32 2.40 12.98
N VAL A 51 16.58 2.02 13.22
CA VAL A 51 17.75 2.86 12.93
C VAL A 51 18.14 2.82 11.43
N THR A 52 17.85 1.71 10.75
CA THR A 52 18.33 1.48 9.38
C THR A 52 17.30 1.75 8.28
N GLY A 53 16.03 1.90 8.64
CA GLY A 53 14.95 2.10 7.67
C GLY A 53 14.20 3.38 7.96
N GLY A 54 13.74 4.16 7.08
CA GLY A 54 12.97 5.40 7.29
C GLY A 54 11.96 5.36 8.46
N HIS A 55 11.02 6.27 8.53
CA HIS A 55 10.08 6.33 9.67
C HIS A 55 9.32 5.00 9.85
N PRO A 56 9.40 4.33 11.01
CA PRO A 56 8.89 2.97 11.20
C PRO A 56 7.38 2.82 10.98
N SER A 57 6.62 3.89 11.15
CA SER A 57 5.16 3.88 10.95
C SER A 57 4.72 4.11 9.50
N LYS A 58 5.63 4.46 8.58
CA LYS A 58 5.28 4.83 7.19
C LYS A 58 4.42 3.75 6.51
N ARG A 59 4.81 2.49 6.63
CA ARG A 59 4.10 1.36 6.02
C ARG A 59 2.73 1.12 6.64
N THR A 60 2.61 1.30 7.94
CA THR A 60 1.31 1.18 8.64
C THR A 60 0.35 2.28 8.22
N TYR A 61 0.82 3.53 8.11
CA TYR A 61 -0.02 4.64 7.61
C TYR A 61 -0.43 4.44 6.15
N GLN A 62 0.49 3.97 5.31
CA GLN A 62 0.15 3.61 3.91
C GLN A 62 -0.95 2.56 3.89
N ALA A 63 -0.84 1.50 4.69
CA ALA A 63 -1.83 0.43 4.75
C ALA A 63 -3.21 0.92 5.17
N ILE A 64 -3.27 1.74 6.22
CA ILE A 64 -4.53 2.32 6.71
C ILE A 64 -5.15 3.24 5.65
N ARG A 65 -4.36 4.07 5.00
CA ARG A 65 -4.82 4.99 3.95
C ARG A 65 -5.41 4.24 2.76
N ILE A 66 -4.71 3.22 2.28
CA ILE A 66 -5.16 2.39 1.15
C ILE A 66 -6.48 1.70 1.46
N GLU A 67 -6.60 1.09 2.65
CA GLU A 67 -7.84 0.42 3.07
C GLU A 67 -8.99 1.42 3.22
N LEU A 68 -8.76 2.54 3.90
CA LEU A 68 -9.81 3.52 4.20
C LEU A 68 -10.34 4.21 2.94
N ASN A 69 -9.45 4.52 2.00
CA ASN A 69 -9.79 5.24 0.77
C ASN A 69 -10.11 4.30 -0.39
N HIS A 70 -10.01 2.98 -0.21
CA HIS A 70 -10.19 1.99 -1.27
C HIS A 70 -9.31 2.26 -2.51
N GLU A 71 -8.08 2.76 -2.29
CA GLU A 71 -7.22 3.30 -3.35
C GLU A 71 -6.96 2.29 -4.48
N LEU A 72 -6.73 1.02 -4.15
CA LEU A 72 -6.47 -0.02 -5.14
C LEU A 72 -7.72 -0.47 -5.90
N ASP A 73 -8.89 -0.40 -5.28
CA ASP A 73 -10.16 -0.76 -5.94
C ASP A 73 -10.55 0.35 -6.91
N VAL A 74 -10.47 1.61 -6.50
CA VAL A 74 -10.68 2.78 -7.37
C VAL A 74 -9.74 2.74 -8.57
N LEU A 75 -8.45 2.45 -8.34
CA LEU A 75 -7.47 2.35 -9.42
C LEU A 75 -7.85 1.23 -10.41
N ARG A 76 -8.25 0.06 -9.92
CA ARG A 76 -8.63 -1.08 -10.75
C ARG A 76 -9.83 -0.77 -11.63
N ASP A 77 -10.90 -0.26 -11.03
CA ASP A 77 -12.14 0.04 -11.73
C ASP A 77 -11.95 1.15 -12.76
N THR A 78 -11.13 2.15 -12.44
CA THR A 78 -10.79 3.24 -13.35
C THR A 78 -9.95 2.76 -14.53
N LEU A 79 -8.97 1.88 -14.30
CA LEU A 79 -8.10 1.36 -15.34
C LEU A 79 -8.87 0.55 -16.39
N ASP A 80 -9.77 -0.33 -15.96
CA ASP A 80 -10.58 -1.13 -16.88
C ASP A 80 -11.42 -0.20 -17.78
N THR A 81 -12.05 0.81 -17.20
CA THR A 81 -12.82 1.81 -17.95
C THR A 81 -11.95 2.63 -18.91
N MET A 82 -10.77 3.06 -18.49
CA MET A 82 -9.86 3.86 -19.32
C MET A 82 -9.34 3.06 -20.52
N ILE A 83 -9.07 1.76 -20.33
CA ILE A 83 -8.63 0.86 -21.40
C ILE A 83 -9.74 0.70 -22.45
N ASP A 84 -10.97 0.49 -22.01
CA ASP A 84 -12.14 0.32 -22.90
C ASP A 84 -12.45 1.57 -23.73
N LEU A 85 -12.05 2.75 -23.25
CA LEU A 85 -12.23 4.03 -23.96
C LEU A 85 -11.10 4.35 -24.94
N LEU A 86 -10.01 3.57 -24.97
CA LEU A 86 -8.91 3.81 -25.91
C LEU A 86 -9.32 3.42 -27.33
N ASN A 87 -9.03 4.30 -28.28
CA ASN A 87 -9.10 3.95 -29.70
C ASN A 87 -7.93 3.03 -30.10
N ASP A 88 -8.05 2.40 -31.28
CA ASP A 88 -6.96 1.62 -31.84
C ASP A 88 -5.68 2.46 -31.98
N GLY A 89 -4.57 1.96 -31.45
CA GLY A 89 -3.31 2.68 -31.37
C GLY A 89 -3.24 3.76 -30.27
N GLY A 90 -4.29 3.91 -29.45
CA GLY A 90 -4.31 4.80 -28.30
C GLY A 90 -3.23 4.44 -27.28
N ARG A 91 -2.81 5.42 -26.48
CA ARG A 91 -1.78 5.25 -25.45
C ARG A 91 -2.32 5.72 -24.10
N ILE A 92 -1.96 4.99 -23.05
CA ILE A 92 -2.22 5.36 -21.66
C ILE A 92 -0.89 5.47 -20.92
N CYS A 93 -0.74 6.51 -20.12
CA CYS A 93 0.43 6.69 -19.25
C CYS A 93 -0.05 6.92 -17.82
N ILE A 94 0.47 6.15 -16.87
CA ILE A 94 0.08 6.20 -15.47
C ILE A 94 1.33 6.27 -14.62
N ILE A 95 1.34 7.20 -13.67
CA ILE A 95 2.40 7.34 -12.68
C ILE A 95 1.95 6.64 -11.41
N THR A 96 2.76 5.71 -10.92
CA THR A 96 2.53 4.98 -9.68
C THR A 96 3.60 5.34 -8.65
N PHE A 97 3.26 5.30 -7.36
CA PHE A 97 4.14 5.70 -6.27
C PHE A 97 4.58 4.53 -5.39
N HIS A 98 3.96 3.36 -5.56
CA HIS A 98 4.34 2.17 -4.80
C HIS A 98 3.99 0.86 -5.53
N SER A 99 4.64 -0.23 -5.10
CA SER A 99 4.56 -1.57 -5.71
C SER A 99 3.15 -2.17 -5.82
N LEU A 100 2.23 -1.77 -4.94
CA LEU A 100 0.84 -2.27 -4.99
C LEU A 100 0.08 -1.69 -6.18
N GLU A 101 0.25 -0.39 -6.45
CA GLU A 101 -0.31 0.26 -7.64
C GLU A 101 0.29 -0.34 -8.91
N ASP A 102 1.62 -0.57 -8.94
CA ASP A 102 2.28 -1.23 -10.07
C ASP A 102 1.68 -2.61 -10.37
N ARG A 103 1.38 -3.39 -9.34
CA ARG A 103 0.77 -4.72 -9.52
C ARG A 103 -0.66 -4.65 -10.05
N VAL A 104 -1.47 -3.69 -9.60
CA VAL A 104 -2.83 -3.47 -10.12
C VAL A 104 -2.76 -3.08 -11.59
N HIS A 105 -1.90 -2.13 -11.92
CA HIS A 105 -1.66 -1.65 -13.27
C HIS A 105 -1.20 -2.76 -14.22
N ALA A 106 -0.16 -3.52 -13.83
CA ALA A 106 0.34 -4.63 -14.61
C ALA A 106 -0.71 -5.72 -14.90
N ARG A 107 -1.61 -5.99 -13.95
CA ARG A 107 -2.71 -6.95 -14.13
C ARG A 107 -3.78 -6.45 -15.09
N ALA A 108 -4.16 -5.19 -15.00
CA ALA A 108 -5.15 -4.59 -15.90
C ALA A 108 -4.63 -4.61 -17.34
N ILE A 109 -3.40 -4.19 -17.55
CA ILE A 109 -2.76 -4.17 -18.86
C ILE A 109 -2.59 -5.59 -19.43
N SER A 110 -2.18 -6.56 -18.64
CA SER A 110 -2.00 -7.95 -19.10
C SER A 110 -3.27 -8.64 -19.57
N ARG A 111 -4.43 -8.12 -19.21
CA ARG A 111 -5.73 -8.63 -19.65
C ARG A 111 -6.18 -8.09 -21.00
N SER A 112 -5.71 -6.92 -21.38
CA SER A 112 -6.35 -6.13 -22.42
C SER A 112 -5.47 -5.76 -23.61
N VAL A 113 -4.13 -5.78 -23.50
CA VAL A 113 -3.27 -5.15 -24.53
C VAL A 113 -1.92 -5.83 -24.67
N TYR A 114 -1.42 -5.84 -25.93
CA TYR A 114 -0.01 -6.02 -26.23
C TYR A 114 0.78 -4.85 -25.64
N VAL A 115 1.50 -5.08 -24.54
CA VAL A 115 2.38 -4.05 -23.95
C VAL A 115 3.77 -4.20 -24.55
N GLU A 116 4.17 -3.29 -25.39
CA GLU A 116 5.58 -3.06 -25.66
C GLU A 116 6.22 -2.47 -24.39
N ARG A 117 6.82 -3.32 -23.57
CA ARG A 117 7.70 -2.86 -22.50
C ARG A 117 8.99 -2.37 -23.12
N ASN A 118 9.26 -1.08 -22.96
CA ASN A 118 10.60 -0.57 -23.24
C ASN A 118 11.57 -1.19 -22.21
N PRO A 119 12.59 -1.98 -22.62
CA PRO A 119 13.50 -2.64 -21.70
C PRO A 119 14.34 -1.68 -20.84
N LYS A 120 14.27 -0.37 -21.10
CA LYS A 120 15.01 0.68 -20.39
C LYS A 120 14.25 1.28 -19.20
N ASP A 121 12.97 0.93 -19.00
CA ASP A 121 12.13 1.48 -17.93
C ASP A 121 12.04 0.55 -16.71
N VAL A 122 13.06 -0.24 -16.47
CA VAL A 122 13.20 -1.02 -15.23
C VAL A 122 13.96 -0.18 -14.22
N TRP A 123 13.24 0.38 -13.28
CA TRP A 123 13.77 1.02 -12.07
C TRP A 123 14.06 -0.02 -11.00
#